data_64389f640315b280a7e41fa952644af3
#
_entry.id   64389f640315b280a7e41fa952644af3
#
_cell.length_a   1.000
_cell.length_b   1.000
_cell.length_c   1.000
_cell.angle_alpha   90.00
_cell.angle_beta   90.00
_cell.angle_gamma   90.00
#
_symmetry.space_group_name_H-M   'P 1'
#
loop_
_entity.id
_entity.type
_entity.pdbx_description
1 polymer ?
#
loop_
_entity_poly.entity_id
_entity_poly.type
_entity_poly.pdbx_seq_one_letter_code
_entity_poly.pdbx_strand_id
1 'polypeptide(L)'
;MVRIVRFHEYGDASVLKIESLDVPPPGADEIQIDVKSIGLNRAEVMFRTHAYLQEAQFPSRLGYEAAGIVKTVGTSVTSFKKGDVVSLIPPGGTHMENWPMCSLATSSNIRGTSLLKRRQLRDAVSHCMGRSH
;
A
#
# COMPACT_ATOMS: atom_id res chain seq x y z
N MET A 1 2.09 16.47 -5.66
CA MET A 1 1.57 15.68 -6.81
C MET A 1 2.35 14.37 -6.89
N VAL A 2 1.67 13.23 -6.92
CA VAL A 2 2.26 11.89 -6.99
C VAL A 2 1.70 11.13 -8.18
N ARG A 3 2.50 10.25 -8.79
CA ARG A 3 2.04 9.39 -9.88
C ARG A 3 1.45 8.09 -9.31
N ILE A 4 0.30 7.71 -9.82
CA ILE A 4 -0.40 6.49 -9.43
C ILE A 4 -0.83 5.71 -10.66
N VAL A 5 -1.00 4.39 -10.52
CA VAL A 5 -1.62 3.56 -11.56
C VAL A 5 -3.11 3.43 -11.25
N ARG A 6 -3.95 3.74 -12.24
CA ARG A 6 -5.42 3.61 -12.17
C ARG A 6 -5.94 2.90 -13.39
N PHE A 7 -7.15 2.37 -13.27
CA PHE A 7 -7.93 1.84 -14.38
C PHE A 7 -9.39 2.27 -14.23
N HIS A 8 -10.05 2.49 -15.37
CA HIS A 8 -11.40 3.06 -15.45
C HIS A 8 -12.44 2.06 -15.95
N GLU A 9 -11.99 0.88 -16.35
CA GLU A 9 -12.77 -0.25 -16.83
C GLU A 9 -12.00 -1.55 -16.62
N TYR A 10 -12.67 -2.66 -16.57
CA TYR A 10 -12.02 -3.97 -16.55
C TYR A 10 -11.34 -4.26 -17.89
N GLY A 11 -10.22 -4.96 -17.84
CA GLY A 11 -9.52 -5.34 -19.06
C GLY A 11 -8.12 -5.89 -18.83
N ASP A 12 -7.36 -5.98 -19.91
CA ASP A 12 -5.96 -6.38 -19.90
C ASP A 12 -5.03 -5.24 -19.43
N ALA A 13 -3.74 -5.38 -19.60
CA ALA A 13 -2.78 -4.37 -19.14
C ALA A 13 -2.95 -2.99 -19.81
N SER A 14 -3.63 -2.92 -20.97
CA SER A 14 -3.84 -1.67 -21.71
C SER A 14 -4.76 -0.68 -21.01
N VAL A 15 -5.63 -1.14 -20.09
CA VAL A 15 -6.53 -0.26 -19.32
C VAL A 15 -5.81 0.50 -18.21
N LEU A 16 -4.56 0.14 -17.89
CA LEU A 16 -3.75 0.80 -16.87
C LEU A 16 -3.26 2.16 -17.34
N LYS A 17 -3.55 3.19 -16.57
CA LYS A 17 -3.13 4.57 -16.83
C LYS A 17 -2.31 5.09 -15.66
N ILE A 18 -1.25 5.83 -15.97
CA ILE A 18 -0.47 6.57 -14.97
C ILE A 18 -1.08 7.96 -14.89
N GLU A 19 -1.61 8.29 -13.72
CA GLU A 19 -2.25 9.58 -13.44
C GLU A 19 -1.50 10.30 -12.32
N SER A 20 -1.61 11.62 -12.29
CA SER A 20 -1.07 12.45 -11.21
C SER A 20 -2.17 12.81 -10.23
N LEU A 21 -1.89 12.66 -8.94
CA LEU A 21 -2.82 12.98 -7.86
C LEU A 21 -2.13 13.79 -6.77
N ASP A 22 -2.86 14.75 -6.20
CA ASP A 22 -2.39 15.41 -4.98
C ASP A 22 -2.77 14.57 -3.76
N VAL A 23 -1.77 14.32 -2.91
CA VAL A 23 -1.96 13.62 -1.64
C VAL A 23 -2.05 14.67 -0.55
N PRO A 24 -3.18 14.78 0.15
CA PRO A 24 -3.34 15.71 1.25
C PRO A 24 -2.38 15.36 2.41
N PRO A 25 -2.15 16.28 3.34
CA PRO A 25 -1.47 15.96 4.59
C PRO A 25 -2.15 14.79 5.31
N PRO A 26 -1.40 13.97 6.07
CA PRO A 26 -2.00 12.86 6.81
C PRO A 26 -2.97 13.37 7.88
N GLY A 27 -4.07 12.64 8.07
CA GLY A 27 -4.99 12.85 9.18
C GLY A 27 -4.31 12.58 10.54
N ALA A 28 -5.03 12.83 11.64
CA ALA A 28 -4.46 12.74 12.98
C ALA A 28 -3.89 11.35 13.31
N ASP A 29 -4.53 10.28 12.83
CA ASP A 29 -4.16 8.88 13.05
C ASP A 29 -3.44 8.23 11.85
N GLU A 30 -3.05 9.04 10.86
CA GLU A 30 -2.42 8.58 9.63
C GLU A 30 -0.92 8.90 9.59
N ILE A 31 -0.20 8.14 8.80
CA ILE A 31 1.18 8.49 8.41
C ILE A 31 1.26 8.63 6.89
N GLN A 32 2.15 9.48 6.45
CA GLN A 32 2.52 9.59 5.04
C GLN A 32 3.87 8.92 4.83
N ILE A 33 3.96 8.02 3.87
CA ILE A 33 5.21 7.33 3.52
C ILE A 33 5.70 7.76 2.13
N ASP A 34 6.99 7.87 2.00
CA ASP A 34 7.69 8.00 0.73
C ASP A 34 8.02 6.59 0.24
N VAL A 35 7.22 6.10 -0.71
CA VAL A 35 7.31 4.72 -1.22
C VAL A 35 8.60 4.54 -2.02
N LYS A 36 9.36 3.52 -1.68
CA LYS A 36 10.63 3.16 -2.33
C LYS A 36 10.55 1.86 -3.12
N SER A 37 9.60 1.01 -2.79
CA SER A 37 9.38 -0.28 -3.44
C SER A 37 7.91 -0.66 -3.33
N ILE A 38 7.39 -1.31 -4.36
CA ILE A 38 6.05 -1.91 -4.40
C ILE A 38 6.18 -3.39 -4.73
N GLY A 39 5.32 -4.22 -4.16
CA GLY A 39 5.16 -5.60 -4.56
C GLY A 39 4.13 -5.72 -5.69
N LEU A 40 4.33 -6.71 -6.55
CA LEU A 40 3.39 -7.05 -7.61
C LEU A 40 2.69 -8.37 -7.24
N ASN A 41 1.37 -8.33 -7.22
CA ASN A 41 0.55 -9.46 -6.80
C ASN A 41 -0.38 -9.94 -7.92
N ARG A 42 -0.53 -11.28 -8.05
CA ARG A 42 -1.49 -11.86 -8.98
C ARG A 42 -2.93 -11.42 -8.71
N ALA A 43 -3.26 -11.15 -7.44
CA ALA A 43 -4.57 -10.64 -7.04
C ALA A 43 -4.93 -9.33 -7.75
N GLU A 44 -3.95 -8.45 -8.02
CA GLU A 44 -4.17 -7.19 -8.75
C GLU A 44 -4.54 -7.44 -10.22
N VAL A 45 -3.94 -8.45 -10.84
CA VAL A 45 -4.32 -8.86 -12.20
C VAL A 45 -5.74 -9.39 -12.21
N MET A 46 -6.10 -10.26 -11.25
CA MET A 46 -7.46 -10.80 -11.13
C MET A 46 -8.48 -9.70 -10.86
N PHE A 47 -8.16 -8.73 -10.02
CA PHE A 47 -9.01 -7.59 -9.72
C PHE A 47 -9.25 -6.72 -10.96
N ARG A 48 -8.20 -6.41 -11.70
CA ARG A 48 -8.28 -5.62 -12.94
C ARG A 48 -9.05 -6.34 -14.06
N THR A 49 -8.98 -7.67 -14.13
CA THR A 49 -9.65 -8.47 -15.18
C THR A 49 -11.05 -8.96 -14.77
N HIS A 50 -11.61 -8.47 -13.66
CA HIS A 50 -12.89 -8.90 -13.11
C HIS A 50 -12.95 -10.40 -12.74
N ALA A 51 -11.80 -10.97 -12.40
CA ALA A 51 -11.67 -12.36 -11.97
C ALA A 51 -11.45 -12.50 -10.46
N TYR A 52 -11.64 -11.42 -9.70
CA TYR A 52 -11.49 -11.38 -8.24
C TYR A 52 -12.86 -11.36 -7.57
N LEU A 53 -12.90 -11.73 -6.28
CA LEU A 53 -14.15 -11.80 -5.49
C LEU A 53 -14.82 -10.43 -5.28
N GLN A 54 -14.09 -9.37 -5.45
CA GLN A 54 -14.55 -8.01 -5.23
C GLN A 54 -14.62 -7.25 -6.55
N GLU A 55 -15.67 -6.47 -6.72
CA GLU A 55 -15.85 -5.57 -7.86
C GLU A 55 -15.08 -4.26 -7.66
N ALA A 56 -14.55 -3.73 -8.76
CA ALA A 56 -13.86 -2.44 -8.74
C ALA A 56 -14.85 -1.28 -8.81
N GLN A 57 -14.64 -0.27 -7.98
CA GLN A 57 -15.32 1.04 -8.10
C GLN A 57 -14.44 1.96 -8.94
N PHE A 58 -14.91 2.32 -10.13
CA PHE A 58 -14.14 3.15 -11.06
C PHE A 58 -14.22 4.65 -10.74
N PRO A 59 -13.10 5.37 -10.88
CA PRO A 59 -11.77 4.93 -11.26
C PRO A 59 -11.05 4.19 -10.12
N SER A 60 -10.67 2.94 -10.35
CA SER A 60 -10.05 2.11 -9.35
C SER A 60 -8.52 2.13 -9.43
N ARG A 61 -7.89 1.62 -8.40
CA ARG A 61 -6.43 1.67 -8.22
C ARG A 61 -5.89 0.27 -8.03
N LEU A 62 -4.60 0.11 -8.28
CA LEU A 62 -3.82 -1.08 -7.92
C LEU A 62 -2.76 -0.70 -6.87
N GLY A 63 -2.29 -1.67 -6.13
CA GLY A 63 -1.28 -1.51 -5.11
C GLY A 63 -1.65 -2.25 -3.84
N TYR A 64 -1.04 -3.42 -3.64
CA TYR A 64 -1.37 -4.32 -2.54
C TYR A 64 -0.35 -4.23 -1.40
N GLU A 65 0.91 -4.01 -1.71
CA GLU A 65 1.98 -3.91 -0.74
C GLU A 65 3.07 -2.93 -1.17
N ALA A 66 3.72 -2.33 -0.21
CA ALA A 66 4.84 -1.44 -0.43
C ALA A 66 5.80 -1.39 0.74
N ALA A 67 7.00 -0.89 0.47
CA ALA A 67 7.95 -0.49 1.48
C ALA A 67 8.43 0.95 1.22
N GLY A 68 8.74 1.67 2.29
CA GLY A 68 9.13 3.06 2.18
C GLY A 68 9.62 3.65 3.49
N ILE A 69 9.73 4.97 3.50
CA ILE A 69 10.22 5.76 4.62
C ILE A 69 9.11 6.70 5.08
N VAL A 70 8.85 6.75 6.38
CA VAL A 70 7.86 7.68 6.95
C VAL A 70 8.31 9.12 6.68
N LYS A 71 7.47 9.88 5.97
CA LYS A 71 7.70 11.27 5.60
C LYS A 71 7.13 12.23 6.63
N THR A 72 5.89 11.99 7.03
CA THR A 72 5.14 12.76 8.03
C THR A 72 4.23 11.84 8.83
N VAL A 73 3.91 12.23 10.06
CA VAL A 73 2.99 11.53 10.94
C VAL A 73 1.89 12.47 11.41
N GLY A 74 0.69 11.96 11.59
CA GLY A 74 -0.42 12.67 12.20
C GLY A 74 -0.22 12.87 13.71
N THR A 75 -0.96 13.79 14.28
CA THR A 75 -0.79 14.28 15.66
C THR A 75 -1.04 13.20 16.72
N SER A 76 -1.86 12.19 16.42
CA SER A 76 -2.19 11.09 17.34
C SER A 76 -1.30 9.87 17.18
N VAL A 77 -0.38 9.88 16.20
CA VAL A 77 0.50 8.75 15.91
C VAL A 77 1.72 8.78 16.84
N THR A 78 1.80 7.80 17.74
CA THR A 78 2.92 7.65 18.69
C THR A 78 3.87 6.51 18.32
N SER A 79 3.41 5.55 17.52
CA SER A 79 4.15 4.32 17.20
C SER A 79 5.19 4.50 16.08
N PHE A 80 5.09 5.56 15.29
CA PHE A 80 5.97 5.86 14.16
C PHE A 80 6.49 7.28 14.22
N LYS A 81 7.66 7.51 13.62
CA LYS A 81 8.25 8.84 13.47
C LYS A 81 8.83 9.01 12.08
N LYS A 82 9.02 10.25 11.66
CA LYS A 82 9.72 10.58 10.41
C LYS A 82 11.06 9.89 10.32
N GLY A 83 11.34 9.26 9.19
CA GLY A 83 12.55 8.50 8.91
C GLY A 83 12.46 7.01 9.23
N ASP A 84 11.40 6.53 9.89
CA ASP A 84 11.21 5.09 10.12
C ASP A 84 11.06 4.37 8.76
N VAL A 85 11.76 3.23 8.61
CA VAL A 85 11.59 2.33 7.48
C VAL A 85 10.44 1.38 7.79
N VAL A 86 9.46 1.37 6.91
CA VAL A 86 8.21 0.63 7.11
C VAL A 86 7.87 -0.23 5.89
N SER A 87 7.18 -1.32 6.12
CA SER A 87 6.52 -2.12 5.10
C SER A 87 5.02 -2.11 5.38
N LEU A 88 4.27 -1.98 4.30
CA LEU A 88 2.83 -2.05 4.29
C LEU A 88 2.44 -3.47 3.90
N ILE A 89 1.66 -4.12 4.75
CA ILE A 89 1.09 -5.44 4.48
C ILE A 89 -0.42 -5.35 4.73
N PRO A 90 -1.26 -5.87 3.82
CA PRO A 90 -2.69 -5.86 4.02
C PRO A 90 -3.09 -6.66 5.26
N PRO A 91 -3.99 -6.15 6.10
CA PRO A 91 -4.62 -6.97 7.12
C PRO A 91 -5.52 -7.99 6.42
N GLY A 92 -5.19 -9.28 6.54
CA GLY A 92 -6.02 -10.46 6.26
C GLY A 92 -7.15 -10.30 5.23
N GLY A 93 -6.85 -10.05 3.97
CA GLY A 93 -7.79 -10.30 2.87
C GLY A 93 -8.91 -9.28 2.65
N THR A 94 -8.85 -8.10 3.22
CA THR A 94 -9.92 -7.12 3.06
C THR A 94 -9.65 -6.06 2.00
N HIS A 95 -10.61 -5.88 1.14
CA HIS A 95 -10.99 -4.74 0.29
C HIS A 95 -9.86 -3.84 -0.27
N MET A 96 -9.42 -4.12 -1.50
CA MET A 96 -8.48 -3.27 -2.25
C MET A 96 -8.93 -1.80 -2.36
N GLU A 97 -10.23 -1.53 -2.28
CA GLU A 97 -10.79 -0.17 -2.43
C GLU A 97 -10.47 0.76 -1.26
N ASN A 98 -10.36 0.21 -0.06
CA ASN A 98 -10.11 0.98 1.16
C ASN A 98 -8.62 1.12 1.48
N TRP A 99 -7.74 0.65 0.58
CA TRP A 99 -6.30 0.71 0.78
C TRP A 99 -5.75 2.07 0.37
N PRO A 100 -5.03 2.71 1.27
CA PRO A 100 -4.20 3.85 0.91
C PRO A 100 -3.05 3.34 0.04
N MET A 101 -3.23 3.47 -1.17
CA MET A 101 -2.46 3.31 -2.38
C MET A 101 -0.96 3.28 -2.33
N CYS A 102 -0.42 2.21 -2.89
CA CYS A 102 1.01 2.04 -3.14
C CYS A 102 1.44 1.91 -4.59
N SER A 103 0.63 2.24 -5.56
CA SER A 103 1.05 2.13 -6.95
C SER A 103 1.86 3.34 -7.39
N LEU A 104 3.14 3.17 -7.64
CA LEU A 104 4.09 4.18 -8.17
C LEU A 104 4.08 5.53 -7.45
N ALA A 105 3.38 5.65 -6.33
CA ALA A 105 3.28 6.89 -5.59
C ALA A 105 4.55 7.14 -4.79
N THR A 106 5.09 8.34 -4.89
CA THR A 106 6.17 8.79 -4.02
C THR A 106 5.69 9.09 -2.60
N SER A 107 4.37 9.06 -2.36
CA SER A 107 3.79 9.40 -1.06
C SER A 107 2.38 8.83 -0.91
N SER A 108 2.07 8.24 0.23
CA SER A 108 0.74 7.68 0.56
C SER A 108 0.41 7.89 2.03
N ASN A 109 -0.85 8.18 2.34
CA ASN A 109 -1.36 8.29 3.71
C ASN A 109 -1.88 6.94 4.18
N ILE A 110 -1.45 6.49 5.35
CA ILE A 110 -1.75 5.15 5.87
C ILE A 110 -2.04 5.23 7.36
N ARG A 111 -3.06 4.51 7.80
CA ARG A 111 -3.35 4.32 9.22
C ARG A 111 -2.44 3.25 9.83
N GLY A 112 -2.00 3.47 11.06
CA GLY A 112 -0.89 2.74 11.70
C GLY A 112 -1.02 1.23 11.89
N THR A 113 -2.21 0.65 11.69
CA THR A 113 -2.46 -0.78 11.99
C THR A 113 -1.94 -1.76 10.93
N SER A 114 -1.56 -1.26 9.77
CA SER A 114 -1.12 -2.09 8.62
C SER A 114 0.38 -2.00 8.36
N LEU A 115 1.14 -1.42 9.27
CA LEU A 115 2.54 -1.12 9.07
C LEU A 115 3.43 -1.94 9.99
N LEU A 116 4.48 -2.51 9.43
CA LEU A 116 5.55 -3.17 10.17
C LEU A 116 6.84 -2.33 10.05
N LYS A 117 7.49 -2.05 11.19
CA LYS A 117 8.84 -1.51 11.19
C LYS A 117 9.84 -2.57 10.72
N ARG A 118 10.94 -2.14 10.13
CA ARG A 118 12.03 -3.02 9.67
C ARG A 118 12.47 -4.06 10.73
N ARG A 119 12.45 -3.69 12.01
CA ARG A 119 12.77 -4.62 13.11
C ARG A 119 11.76 -5.76 13.22
N GLN A 120 10.46 -5.45 13.18
CA GLN A 120 9.38 -6.42 13.24
C GLN A 120 9.38 -7.38 12.03
N LEU A 121 9.77 -6.90 10.85
CA LEU A 121 9.94 -7.71 9.66
C LEU A 121 11.07 -8.74 9.82
N ARG A 122 12.20 -8.37 10.43
CA ARG A 122 13.29 -9.31 10.72
C ARG A 122 12.84 -10.42 11.66
N ASP A 123 12.09 -10.06 12.70
CA ASP A 123 11.59 -11.00 13.70
C ASP A 123 10.56 -11.96 13.07
N ALA A 124 9.66 -11.47 12.22
CA ALA A 124 8.69 -12.27 11.48
C ALA A 124 9.36 -13.26 10.50
N VAL A 125 10.36 -12.81 9.74
CA VAL A 125 11.12 -13.64 8.80
C VAL A 125 11.93 -14.70 9.55
N SER A 126 12.57 -14.34 10.66
CA SER A 126 13.32 -15.29 11.49
C SER A 126 12.41 -16.35 12.10
N HIS A 127 11.19 -15.99 12.48
CA HIS A 127 10.21 -16.92 13.03
C HIS A 127 9.69 -17.92 11.97
N CYS A 128 9.48 -17.44 10.74
CA CYS A 128 9.11 -18.32 9.62
C CYS A 128 10.22 -19.27 9.19
N MET A 129 11.48 -18.83 9.20
CA MET A 129 12.63 -19.66 8.83
C MET A 129 13.06 -20.64 9.93
N GLY A 130 12.75 -20.37 11.20
CA GLY A 130 13.11 -21.21 12.34
C GLY A 130 12.17 -22.40 12.60
N ARG A 131 11.15 -22.63 11.78
CA ARG A 131 10.21 -23.76 11.91
C ARG A 131 10.41 -24.86 10.86
N SER A 132 11.58 -24.94 10.25
CA SER A 132 11.96 -26.07 9.40
C SER A 132 12.73 -27.10 10.23
N HIS A 133 12.01 -27.90 11.00
CA HIS A 133 12.46 -29.18 11.58
C HIS A 133 11.34 -30.18 11.43
#